data_cbcf96e5eae31fafc81afe27f87f1fd3
#
_entry.id   cbcf96e5eae31fafc81afe27f87f1fd3
#
_cell.length_a   1.000
_cell.length_b   1.000
_cell.length_c   1.000
_cell.angle_alpha   90.00
_cell.angle_beta   90.00
_cell.angle_gamma   90.00
#
_symmetry.space_group_name_H-M   'P 1'
#
loop_
_entity.id
_entity.type
_entity.pdbx_description
1 polymer ?
#
loop_
_entity_poly.entity_id
_entity_poly.type
_entity_poly.pdbx_seq_one_letter_code
_entity_poly.pdbx_strand_id
1 'polypeptide(L)'
;MGSQPEYGVHAELNVPVETRDGTALATDVYRPADPDTNAPIEESKPALLDRTPYGKRGRMERHGEWYAERGYVVAIQDCRGRFDSEGEYYIFVDEPEDGYDTVEWLADRSYCDGQVGTIGTSYGAWVQSALATQDPPHLEAMFVNQGAANGREATFRHNGTFELRWLCWALTLGGGFAKRALGNSDIQTLLADVDVRDVLADGPIHRGQSPLRHIPNYEEWAFDIMTQGATSDDLWQSPGMNFERHYDGMADVPTVYAGAWYDSYTKATCDNFAALADRKNADQFLLMGPWTHGWNGYPLPSWNKPYSGELAFGEAALRDYQETRLRFFDHYLKGEDSWDDQATVEFFRMGTGDGGRTTEGRLFHGGEWSTADEWPPGDVEHTTYYAHGDGTLSTAEPDSEGGATSYEFDPKDPVPTLGGNCSSYITYEPREENLIEYPLAERNLHDITGRGGFDQRTREDTFGAEPPYGPLEHRDDVLVFRTPPLDEPVEIVGPIRVRIHAETDASDTDFTAKLIEEYPPSEGFPNGFALNLADSICRARYRGYRDEPDFVEPGEVYEFAMEPYPTANIFAAGHRIRLDISSSNFPRFDVNHNTGGPLYGDREYRVATNTVHHSATHPTRIELPVRRA
;
A
#
# COMPACT_ATOMS: atom_id res chain seq x y z
N MET A 1 -2.74 -12.94 26.79
CA MET A 1 -3.52 -13.80 25.86
C MET A 1 -4.90 -13.22 25.77
N GLY A 2 -5.49 -13.19 24.58
CA GLY A 2 -6.85 -12.69 24.40
C GLY A 2 -7.92 -13.64 24.91
N SER A 3 -9.17 -13.16 24.92
CA SER A 3 -10.37 -13.88 25.36
C SER A 3 -10.52 -15.24 24.67
N GLN A 4 -10.91 -16.25 25.42
CA GLN A 4 -11.16 -17.59 24.89
C GLN A 4 -12.60 -17.70 24.35
N PRO A 5 -12.90 -18.63 23.42
CA PRO A 5 -14.26 -18.86 22.95
C PRO A 5 -15.13 -19.45 24.10
N GLU A 6 -16.17 -18.71 24.48
CA GLU A 6 -17.09 -19.08 25.57
C GLU A 6 -18.55 -19.12 25.11
N TYR A 7 -18.88 -18.52 23.96
CA TYR A 7 -20.23 -18.34 23.48
C TYR A 7 -20.50 -19.15 22.21
N GLY A 8 -21.76 -19.50 21.98
CA GLY A 8 -22.28 -19.79 20.65
C GLY A 8 -22.51 -18.51 19.87
N VAL A 9 -23.00 -18.63 18.64
CA VAL A 9 -23.21 -17.48 17.75
C VAL A 9 -24.66 -17.42 17.28
N HIS A 10 -25.28 -16.24 17.40
CA HIS A 10 -26.56 -15.92 16.79
C HIS A 10 -26.30 -14.88 15.67
N ALA A 11 -26.72 -15.20 14.44
CA ALA A 11 -26.51 -14.32 13.28
C ALA A 11 -27.84 -13.73 12.78
N GLU A 12 -27.88 -12.42 12.60
CA GLU A 12 -28.94 -11.67 11.95
C GLU A 12 -28.41 -11.13 10.62
N LEU A 13 -28.93 -11.64 9.49
CA LEU A 13 -28.38 -11.36 8.17
C LEU A 13 -29.15 -10.26 7.44
N ASN A 14 -28.44 -9.44 6.66
CA ASN A 14 -28.99 -8.36 5.86
C ASN A 14 -29.85 -7.36 6.67
N VAL A 15 -29.42 -7.04 7.89
CA VAL A 15 -30.03 -5.98 8.69
C VAL A 15 -29.80 -4.64 7.98
N PRO A 16 -30.84 -3.88 7.63
CA PRO A 16 -30.65 -2.59 6.98
C PRO A 16 -30.20 -1.55 8.00
N VAL A 17 -29.08 -0.89 7.71
CA VAL A 17 -28.63 0.32 8.42
C VAL A 17 -28.95 1.51 7.54
N GLU A 18 -29.92 2.32 7.95
CA GLU A 18 -30.32 3.53 7.22
C GLU A 18 -29.34 4.66 7.54
N THR A 19 -28.67 5.17 6.52
CA THR A 19 -27.77 6.32 6.63
C THR A 19 -28.56 7.63 6.64
N ARG A 20 -27.91 8.76 6.97
CA ARG A 20 -28.52 10.10 7.07
C ARG A 20 -29.23 10.58 5.80
N ASP A 21 -28.83 10.06 4.64
CA ASP A 21 -29.47 10.36 3.34
C ASP A 21 -30.59 9.38 2.95
N GLY A 22 -30.86 8.39 3.82
CA GLY A 22 -31.90 7.38 3.63
C GLY A 22 -31.48 6.16 2.82
N THR A 23 -30.20 6.01 2.49
CA THR A 23 -29.68 4.82 1.82
C THR A 23 -29.54 3.68 2.84
N ALA A 24 -30.05 2.48 2.51
CA ALA A 24 -29.96 1.32 3.38
C ALA A 24 -28.70 0.49 3.07
N LEU A 25 -27.81 0.37 4.05
CA LEU A 25 -26.60 -0.45 3.95
C LEU A 25 -26.85 -1.83 4.60
N ALA A 26 -26.61 -2.89 3.83
CA ALA A 26 -26.85 -4.27 4.27
C ALA A 26 -25.73 -4.72 5.21
N THR A 27 -26.13 -5.11 6.42
CA THR A 27 -25.23 -5.48 7.52
C THR A 27 -25.59 -6.85 8.05
N ASP A 28 -24.62 -7.74 8.18
CA ASP A 28 -24.77 -9.00 8.93
C ASP A 28 -24.25 -8.79 10.35
N VAL A 29 -25.08 -9.14 11.35
CA VAL A 29 -24.77 -8.94 12.77
C VAL A 29 -24.62 -10.30 13.45
N TYR A 30 -23.43 -10.56 14.01
CA TYR A 30 -23.11 -11.77 14.77
C TYR A 30 -23.07 -11.42 16.26
N ARG A 31 -23.84 -12.14 17.05
CA ARG A 31 -23.97 -11.86 18.48
C ARG A 31 -23.59 -13.08 19.32
N PRO A 32 -22.94 -12.87 20.48
CA PRO A 32 -22.76 -13.93 21.46
C PRO A 32 -24.09 -14.58 21.81
N ALA A 33 -24.10 -15.91 21.89
CA ALA A 33 -25.27 -16.72 22.16
C ALA A 33 -24.97 -17.82 23.18
N ASP A 34 -26.00 -18.40 23.73
CA ASP A 34 -25.88 -19.61 24.55
C ASP A 34 -25.34 -20.77 23.67
N PRO A 35 -24.28 -21.45 24.08
CA PRO A 35 -23.62 -22.45 23.24
C PRO A 35 -24.45 -23.70 22.97
N ASP A 36 -25.45 -23.99 23.81
CA ASP A 36 -26.30 -25.17 23.67
C ASP A 36 -27.56 -24.89 22.81
N THR A 37 -28.09 -23.66 22.87
CA THR A 37 -29.36 -23.30 22.24
C THR A 37 -29.22 -22.34 21.06
N ASN A 38 -28.06 -21.67 20.88
CA ASN A 38 -27.84 -20.56 19.98
C ASN A 38 -28.81 -19.37 20.17
N ALA A 39 -29.47 -19.29 21.34
CA ALA A 39 -30.26 -18.12 21.68
C ALA A 39 -29.33 -16.95 22.03
N PRO A 40 -29.57 -15.73 21.49
CA PRO A 40 -28.71 -14.59 21.80
C PRO A 40 -28.76 -14.29 23.30
N ILE A 41 -27.63 -13.93 23.90
CA ILE A 41 -27.58 -13.52 25.31
C ILE A 41 -28.27 -12.15 25.50
N GLU A 42 -28.80 -11.91 26.71
CA GLU A 42 -29.46 -10.65 27.05
C GLU A 42 -28.46 -9.53 27.41
N GLU A 43 -27.25 -9.90 27.83
CA GLU A 43 -26.19 -8.97 28.23
C GLU A 43 -25.66 -8.22 27.03
N SER A 44 -25.57 -6.89 27.13
CA SER A 44 -24.91 -6.08 26.10
C SER A 44 -23.41 -6.27 26.14
N LYS A 45 -22.78 -6.24 24.97
CA LYS A 45 -21.34 -6.46 24.79
C LYS A 45 -20.76 -5.35 23.90
N PRO A 46 -19.43 -5.09 23.97
CA PRO A 46 -18.79 -4.18 23.04
C PRO A 46 -18.91 -4.71 21.60
N ALA A 47 -18.96 -3.79 20.65
CA ALA A 47 -19.16 -4.12 19.25
C ALA A 47 -17.88 -3.90 18.42
N LEU A 48 -17.73 -4.70 17.36
CA LEU A 48 -16.71 -4.53 16.32
C LEU A 48 -17.39 -4.33 14.97
N LEU A 49 -16.98 -3.29 14.25
CA LEU A 49 -17.47 -2.96 12.91
C LEU A 49 -16.39 -3.27 11.85
N ASP A 50 -16.76 -4.07 10.84
CA ASP A 50 -15.94 -4.32 9.64
C ASP A 50 -16.74 -3.95 8.39
N ARG A 51 -16.30 -2.93 7.63
CA ARG A 51 -16.95 -2.48 6.39
C ARG A 51 -16.12 -2.90 5.18
N THR A 52 -16.76 -3.50 4.18
CA THR A 52 -16.07 -4.16 3.08
C THR A 52 -16.74 -3.94 1.72
N PRO A 53 -15.97 -3.71 0.64
CA PRO A 53 -16.49 -3.70 -0.73
C PRO A 53 -16.49 -5.10 -1.38
N TYR A 54 -16.03 -6.14 -0.66
CA TYR A 54 -15.77 -7.49 -1.20
C TYR A 54 -16.84 -8.52 -0.86
N GLY A 55 -17.93 -8.11 -0.20
CA GLY A 55 -19.01 -8.97 0.26
C GLY A 55 -18.81 -9.44 1.71
N LYS A 56 -19.86 -9.25 2.51
CA LYS A 56 -19.88 -9.53 3.95
C LYS A 56 -19.99 -11.01 4.33
N ARG A 57 -20.15 -11.91 3.33
CA ARG A 57 -20.35 -13.35 3.55
C ARG A 57 -19.09 -14.19 3.30
N GLY A 58 -19.18 -15.49 3.57
CA GLY A 58 -18.11 -16.44 3.35
C GLY A 58 -16.97 -16.29 4.35
N ARG A 59 -15.86 -15.71 3.96
CA ARG A 59 -14.71 -15.50 4.86
C ARG A 59 -15.00 -14.52 5.98
N MET A 60 -15.73 -13.45 5.66
CA MET A 60 -16.10 -12.43 6.62
C MET A 60 -17.07 -12.99 7.68
N GLU A 61 -17.98 -13.88 7.30
CA GLU A 61 -18.86 -14.62 8.20
C GLU A 61 -18.06 -15.35 9.29
N ARG A 62 -17.06 -16.17 8.91
CA ARG A 62 -16.20 -16.86 9.89
C ARG A 62 -15.44 -15.91 10.81
N HIS A 63 -15.12 -14.71 10.32
CA HIS A 63 -14.53 -13.66 11.13
C HIS A 63 -15.51 -13.12 12.16
N GLY A 64 -16.73 -12.83 11.74
CA GLY A 64 -17.79 -12.40 12.63
C GLY A 64 -18.07 -13.44 13.73
N GLU A 65 -18.19 -14.72 13.35
CA GLU A 65 -18.37 -15.83 14.28
C GLU A 65 -17.22 -15.92 15.29
N TRP A 66 -15.97 -15.83 14.82
CA TRP A 66 -14.78 -15.97 15.67
C TRP A 66 -14.72 -14.94 16.81
N TYR A 67 -15.09 -13.68 16.55
CA TYR A 67 -15.17 -12.66 17.60
C TYR A 67 -16.43 -12.78 18.46
N ALA A 68 -17.56 -13.19 17.88
CA ALA A 68 -18.79 -13.38 18.62
C ALA A 68 -18.65 -14.50 19.66
N GLU A 69 -17.95 -15.60 19.33
CA GLU A 69 -17.60 -16.67 20.28
C GLU A 69 -16.77 -16.14 21.48
N ARG A 70 -16.11 -14.99 21.33
CA ARG A 70 -15.26 -14.36 22.34
C ARG A 70 -15.91 -13.15 23.02
N GLY A 71 -17.23 -13.00 22.87
CA GLY A 71 -18.01 -12.02 23.59
C GLY A 71 -18.06 -10.63 22.95
N TYR A 72 -17.94 -10.53 21.64
CA TYR A 72 -18.19 -9.29 20.88
C TYR A 72 -19.48 -9.38 20.07
N VAL A 73 -20.17 -8.28 19.91
CA VAL A 73 -21.10 -8.10 18.80
C VAL A 73 -20.29 -7.72 17.58
N VAL A 74 -20.51 -8.39 16.45
CA VAL A 74 -19.77 -8.07 15.23
C VAL A 74 -20.72 -7.67 14.11
N ALA A 75 -20.57 -6.46 13.60
CA ALA A 75 -21.29 -5.98 12.43
C ALA A 75 -20.35 -6.02 11.21
N ILE A 76 -20.75 -6.76 10.18
CA ILE A 76 -20.04 -6.81 8.90
C ILE A 76 -20.95 -6.21 7.84
N GLN A 77 -20.51 -5.09 7.23
CA GLN A 77 -21.34 -4.29 6.34
C GLN A 77 -20.76 -4.24 4.92
N ASP A 78 -21.62 -4.49 3.93
CA ASP A 78 -21.29 -4.15 2.54
C ASP A 78 -21.27 -2.62 2.38
N CYS A 79 -20.20 -2.07 1.78
CA CYS A 79 -20.12 -0.66 1.43
C CYS A 79 -21.25 -0.24 0.47
N ARG A 80 -21.59 1.06 0.44
CA ARG A 80 -22.60 1.65 -0.44
C ARG A 80 -22.45 1.19 -1.89
N GLY A 81 -23.54 0.79 -2.52
CA GLY A 81 -23.57 0.34 -3.92
C GLY A 81 -22.85 -0.98 -4.20
N ARG A 82 -22.45 -1.72 -3.14
CA ARG A 82 -21.82 -3.03 -3.26
C ARG A 82 -22.76 -4.12 -2.76
N PHE A 83 -22.75 -5.30 -3.41
CA PHE A 83 -23.51 -6.50 -3.04
C PHE A 83 -24.97 -6.20 -2.65
N ASP A 84 -25.34 -6.40 -1.38
CA ASP A 84 -26.72 -6.23 -0.90
C ASP A 84 -27.04 -4.78 -0.47
N SER A 85 -26.04 -3.91 -0.28
CA SER A 85 -26.23 -2.50 0.09
C SER A 85 -26.82 -1.69 -1.04
N GLU A 86 -27.69 -0.72 -0.72
CA GLU A 86 -28.28 0.21 -1.67
C GLU A 86 -27.29 1.33 -2.08
N GLY A 87 -27.75 2.23 -2.94
CA GLY A 87 -26.99 3.37 -3.43
C GLY A 87 -26.07 3.06 -4.60
N GLU A 88 -25.29 4.05 -4.99
CA GLU A 88 -24.28 3.97 -6.04
C GLU A 88 -22.88 4.01 -5.43
N TYR A 89 -21.99 3.22 -5.96
CA TYR A 89 -20.61 3.17 -5.48
C TYR A 89 -19.75 4.22 -6.17
N TYR A 90 -19.13 5.08 -5.37
CA TYR A 90 -17.98 5.87 -5.78
C TYR A 90 -16.86 5.64 -4.76
N ILE A 91 -15.67 5.27 -5.24
CA ILE A 91 -14.59 4.79 -4.36
C ILE A 91 -14.28 5.79 -3.22
N PHE A 92 -14.41 5.36 -1.98
CA PHE A 92 -14.13 6.05 -0.72
C PHE A 92 -14.89 7.34 -0.41
N VAL A 93 -15.63 7.95 -1.36
CA VAL A 93 -16.21 9.28 -1.17
C VAL A 93 -17.27 9.31 -0.08
N ASP A 94 -18.14 8.30 -0.02
CA ASP A 94 -19.25 8.23 0.96
C ASP A 94 -18.85 7.55 2.28
N GLU A 95 -17.66 6.96 2.35
CA GLU A 95 -17.23 6.14 3.48
C GLU A 95 -17.13 6.90 4.82
N PRO A 96 -16.79 8.20 4.88
CA PRO A 96 -16.81 8.96 6.12
C PRO A 96 -18.18 9.00 6.78
N GLU A 97 -19.22 9.41 6.04
CA GLU A 97 -20.57 9.56 6.58
C GLU A 97 -21.26 8.23 6.82
N ASP A 98 -21.15 7.30 5.88
CA ASP A 98 -21.70 5.95 6.01
C ASP A 98 -21.11 5.20 7.23
N GLY A 99 -19.81 5.37 7.46
CA GLY A 99 -19.13 4.77 8.60
C GLY A 99 -19.58 5.37 9.92
N TYR A 100 -19.69 6.71 10.01
CA TYR A 100 -20.23 7.42 11.16
C TYR A 100 -21.63 6.92 11.51
N ASP A 101 -22.55 6.94 10.53
CA ASP A 101 -23.94 6.56 10.74
C ASP A 101 -24.06 5.10 11.20
N THR A 102 -23.17 4.22 10.71
CA THR A 102 -23.16 2.80 11.11
C THR A 102 -22.63 2.62 12.53
N VAL A 103 -21.60 3.36 12.95
CA VAL A 103 -21.09 3.33 14.35
C VAL A 103 -22.19 3.74 15.31
N GLU A 104 -22.87 4.87 15.05
CA GLU A 104 -23.92 5.39 15.92
C GLU A 104 -25.16 4.45 15.93
N TRP A 105 -25.53 3.91 14.76
CA TRP A 105 -26.60 2.92 14.70
C TRP A 105 -26.27 1.68 15.56
N LEU A 106 -25.04 1.18 15.50
CA LEU A 106 -24.63 -0.02 16.23
C LEU A 106 -24.60 0.23 17.74
N ALA A 107 -24.09 1.38 18.17
CA ALA A 107 -24.04 1.79 19.57
C ALA A 107 -25.43 1.91 20.22
N ASP A 108 -26.45 2.32 19.43
CA ASP A 108 -27.85 2.45 19.90
C ASP A 108 -28.60 1.10 20.01
N ARG A 109 -27.97 -0.02 19.69
CA ARG A 109 -28.62 -1.34 19.80
C ARG A 109 -28.61 -1.85 21.24
N SER A 110 -29.72 -2.44 21.66
CA SER A 110 -29.87 -2.97 23.03
C SER A 110 -28.87 -4.10 23.39
N TYR A 111 -28.26 -4.71 22.40
CA TYR A 111 -27.24 -5.74 22.56
C TYR A 111 -25.81 -5.18 22.52
N CYS A 112 -25.62 -3.89 22.20
CA CYS A 112 -24.36 -3.19 22.30
C CYS A 112 -24.30 -2.42 23.63
N ASP A 113 -23.13 -2.35 24.26
CA ASP A 113 -22.93 -1.60 25.51
C ASP A 113 -22.57 -0.12 25.25
N GLY A 114 -22.58 0.31 23.99
CA GLY A 114 -22.28 1.67 23.54
C GLY A 114 -20.82 1.85 23.09
N GLN A 115 -19.97 0.83 23.22
CA GLN A 115 -18.58 0.88 22.79
C GLN A 115 -18.42 0.19 21.43
N VAL A 116 -17.89 0.90 20.45
CA VAL A 116 -17.67 0.37 19.09
C VAL A 116 -16.19 0.47 18.74
N GLY A 117 -15.56 -0.67 18.44
CA GLY A 117 -14.26 -0.74 17.80
C GLY A 117 -14.38 -0.97 16.31
N THR A 118 -13.38 -0.57 15.53
CA THR A 118 -13.35 -0.85 14.08
C THR A 118 -12.17 -1.72 13.69
N ILE A 119 -12.42 -2.62 12.75
CA ILE A 119 -11.44 -3.58 12.25
C ILE A 119 -11.46 -3.61 10.71
N GLY A 120 -10.37 -4.05 10.12
CA GLY A 120 -10.28 -4.28 8.68
C GLY A 120 -8.87 -4.11 8.14
N THR A 121 -8.69 -4.57 6.90
CA THR A 121 -7.41 -4.54 6.19
C THR A 121 -7.61 -3.92 4.81
N SER A 122 -6.64 -3.15 4.31
CA SER A 122 -6.68 -2.57 2.97
C SER A 122 -7.84 -1.58 2.82
N TYR A 123 -8.81 -1.85 1.95
CA TYR A 123 -10.03 -1.07 1.86
C TYR A 123 -10.73 -0.95 3.23
N GLY A 124 -10.84 -2.06 3.98
CA GLY A 124 -11.42 -2.07 5.32
C GLY A 124 -10.63 -1.25 6.35
N ALA A 125 -9.34 -1.03 6.14
CA ALA A 125 -8.54 -0.09 6.93
C ALA A 125 -8.77 1.35 6.51
N TRP A 126 -8.89 1.59 5.20
CA TRP A 126 -9.19 2.92 4.66
C TRP A 126 -10.50 3.47 5.21
N VAL A 127 -11.58 2.67 5.19
CA VAL A 127 -12.89 3.12 5.67
C VAL A 127 -12.93 3.42 7.17
N GLN A 128 -12.05 2.80 7.98
CA GLN A 128 -11.88 3.15 9.39
C GLN A 128 -11.32 4.57 9.55
N SER A 129 -10.23 4.88 8.86
CA SER A 129 -9.65 6.23 8.87
C SER A 129 -10.62 7.27 8.29
N ALA A 130 -11.39 6.90 7.26
CA ALA A 130 -12.41 7.77 6.68
C ALA A 130 -13.50 8.14 7.69
N LEU A 131 -14.11 7.16 8.36
CA LEU A 131 -15.14 7.44 9.36
C LEU A 131 -14.60 8.20 10.58
N ALA A 132 -13.33 7.96 10.97
CA ALA A 132 -12.70 8.66 12.07
C ALA A 132 -12.55 10.17 11.81
N THR A 133 -12.52 10.63 10.53
CA THR A 133 -12.53 12.06 10.20
C THR A 133 -13.81 12.76 10.62
N GLN A 134 -14.89 12.02 10.92
CA GLN A 134 -16.19 12.52 11.36
C GLN A 134 -16.36 12.51 12.88
N ASP A 135 -15.40 11.97 13.62
CA ASP A 135 -15.37 11.90 15.09
C ASP A 135 -16.66 11.31 15.71
N PRO A 136 -17.04 10.05 15.37
CA PRO A 136 -18.26 9.44 15.95
C PRO A 136 -18.10 9.27 17.47
N PRO A 137 -19.08 9.72 18.28
CA PRO A 137 -18.95 9.75 19.74
C PRO A 137 -18.90 8.37 20.41
N HIS A 138 -19.25 7.30 19.72
CA HIS A 138 -19.21 5.93 20.23
C HIS A 138 -18.08 5.08 19.61
N LEU A 139 -17.19 5.69 18.81
CA LEU A 139 -15.97 5.05 18.37
C LEU A 139 -14.97 5.06 19.52
N GLU A 140 -14.52 3.89 19.99
CA GLU A 140 -13.68 3.75 21.17
C GLU A 140 -12.28 3.18 20.89
N ALA A 141 -12.11 2.45 19.77
CA ALA A 141 -10.80 1.87 19.41
C ALA A 141 -10.73 1.50 17.92
N MET A 142 -9.54 1.60 17.31
CA MET A 142 -9.34 1.24 15.91
C MET A 142 -8.12 0.33 15.71
N PHE A 143 -8.28 -0.70 14.86
CA PHE A 143 -7.15 -1.50 14.38
C PHE A 143 -7.03 -1.37 12.86
N VAL A 144 -6.22 -0.41 12.42
CA VAL A 144 -6.07 0.01 11.02
C VAL A 144 -4.91 -0.76 10.40
N ASN A 145 -5.20 -1.81 9.62
CA ASN A 145 -4.18 -2.64 9.02
C ASN A 145 -3.98 -2.32 7.53
N GLN A 146 -2.82 -1.79 7.15
CA GLN A 146 -2.45 -1.47 5.77
C GLN A 146 -3.47 -0.50 5.12
N GLY A 147 -3.65 0.64 5.78
CA GLY A 147 -4.57 1.71 5.37
C GLY A 147 -3.85 2.90 4.73
N ALA A 148 -4.62 3.76 4.08
CA ALA A 148 -4.15 4.97 3.42
C ALA A 148 -4.00 6.17 4.38
N ALA A 149 -3.40 7.24 3.87
CA ALA A 149 -3.34 8.57 4.48
C ALA A 149 -3.81 9.64 3.49
N ASN A 150 -3.04 9.85 2.43
CA ASN A 150 -3.29 10.80 1.37
C ASN A 150 -3.37 10.08 0.02
N GLY A 151 -4.55 10.05 -0.60
CA GLY A 151 -4.78 9.37 -1.87
C GLY A 151 -3.93 9.91 -3.01
N ARG A 152 -3.69 11.23 -3.01
CA ARG A 152 -2.93 11.89 -4.07
C ARG A 152 -1.42 11.67 -3.97
N GLU A 153 -0.85 11.55 -2.76
CA GLU A 153 0.61 11.55 -2.60
C GLU A 153 1.21 10.18 -2.27
N ALA A 154 0.43 9.26 -1.72
CA ALA A 154 0.97 7.99 -1.23
C ALA A 154 0.07 6.78 -1.49
N THR A 155 -0.89 6.87 -2.42
CA THR A 155 -1.82 5.77 -2.64
C THR A 155 -2.29 5.63 -4.08
N PHE A 156 -3.07 6.59 -4.61
CA PHE A 156 -3.46 6.59 -6.04
C PHE A 156 -2.35 7.17 -6.90
N ARG A 157 -1.67 8.16 -6.36
CA ARG A 157 -0.56 8.84 -7.01
C ARG A 157 0.64 8.95 -6.07
N HIS A 158 1.81 9.12 -6.68
CA HIS A 158 3.08 9.42 -6.02
C HIS A 158 3.72 10.58 -6.77
N ASN A 159 3.81 11.76 -6.14
CA ASN A 159 4.34 12.97 -6.78
C ASN A 159 3.76 13.20 -8.19
N GLY A 160 2.44 13.04 -8.32
CA GLY A 160 1.72 13.24 -9.58
C GLY A 160 1.67 12.06 -10.54
N THR A 161 2.47 11.00 -10.35
CA THR A 161 2.44 9.79 -11.17
C THR A 161 1.38 8.82 -10.66
N PHE A 162 0.58 8.24 -11.57
CA PHE A 162 -0.53 7.36 -11.21
C PHE A 162 -0.07 5.92 -10.97
N GLU A 163 -0.55 5.29 -9.89
CA GLU A 163 -0.26 3.89 -9.58
C GLU A 163 -1.27 2.96 -10.27
N LEU A 164 -0.81 2.23 -11.29
CA LEU A 164 -1.65 1.42 -12.18
C LEU A 164 -2.40 0.27 -11.49
N ARG A 165 -2.03 -0.10 -10.26
CA ARG A 165 -2.80 -1.10 -9.50
C ARG A 165 -4.27 -0.74 -9.34
N TRP A 166 -4.60 0.55 -9.32
CA TRP A 166 -5.98 1.00 -9.20
C TRP A 166 -6.80 0.78 -10.47
N LEU A 167 -6.16 0.86 -11.64
CA LEU A 167 -6.76 0.42 -12.89
C LEU A 167 -6.97 -1.09 -12.89
N CYS A 168 -5.95 -1.87 -12.47
CA CYS A 168 -6.07 -3.32 -12.32
C CYS A 168 -7.21 -3.68 -11.37
N TRP A 169 -7.28 -3.01 -10.21
CA TRP A 169 -8.35 -3.23 -9.24
C TRP A 169 -9.73 -2.86 -9.80
N ALA A 170 -9.85 -1.73 -10.49
CA ALA A 170 -11.10 -1.30 -11.12
C ALA A 170 -11.62 -2.32 -12.14
N LEU A 171 -10.73 -2.87 -12.96
CA LEU A 171 -11.08 -3.87 -13.98
C LEU A 171 -11.40 -5.26 -13.41
N THR A 172 -10.82 -5.62 -12.26
CA THR A 172 -10.96 -6.95 -11.65
C THR A 172 -11.90 -6.92 -10.45
N LEU A 173 -11.37 -6.65 -9.25
CA LEU A 173 -12.11 -6.72 -7.97
C LEU A 173 -13.18 -5.65 -7.85
N GLY A 174 -12.89 -4.45 -8.31
CA GLY A 174 -13.84 -3.33 -8.31
C GLY A 174 -15.02 -3.63 -9.23
N GLY A 175 -14.76 -3.70 -10.53
CA GLY A 175 -15.77 -3.89 -11.56
C GLY A 175 -16.47 -5.24 -11.48
N GLY A 176 -15.72 -6.33 -11.23
CA GLY A 176 -16.28 -7.68 -11.13
C GLY A 176 -17.30 -7.85 -10.00
N PHE A 177 -17.20 -7.06 -8.93
CA PHE A 177 -18.16 -7.04 -7.82
C PHE A 177 -19.08 -5.82 -7.81
N ALA A 178 -19.12 -5.05 -8.89
CA ALA A 178 -20.11 -4.01 -9.04
C ALA A 178 -21.52 -4.62 -9.05
N LYS A 179 -22.47 -4.01 -8.32
CA LYS A 179 -23.85 -4.50 -8.21
C LYS A 179 -24.49 -4.74 -9.58
N ARG A 180 -24.23 -3.84 -10.54
CA ARG A 180 -24.70 -3.99 -11.92
C ARG A 180 -24.07 -5.18 -12.64
N ALA A 181 -22.79 -5.47 -12.39
CA ALA A 181 -22.12 -6.65 -12.92
C ALA A 181 -22.68 -7.92 -12.28
N LEU A 182 -22.83 -7.96 -10.95
CA LEU A 182 -23.42 -9.11 -10.23
C LEU A 182 -24.86 -9.41 -10.67
N GLY A 183 -25.61 -8.43 -11.10
CA GLY A 183 -26.96 -8.58 -11.63
C GLY A 183 -27.05 -8.90 -13.13
N ASN A 184 -25.93 -9.03 -13.85
CA ASN A 184 -25.90 -9.21 -15.30
C ASN A 184 -24.74 -10.10 -15.76
N SER A 185 -25.04 -11.37 -16.10
CA SER A 185 -24.06 -12.36 -16.51
C SER A 185 -23.22 -11.95 -17.74
N ASP A 186 -23.79 -11.17 -18.68
CA ASP A 186 -23.05 -10.74 -19.86
C ASP A 186 -21.97 -9.71 -19.50
N ILE A 187 -22.28 -8.79 -18.58
CA ILE A 187 -21.30 -7.82 -18.07
C ILE A 187 -20.21 -8.55 -17.28
N GLN A 188 -20.59 -9.52 -16.46
CA GLN A 188 -19.61 -10.29 -15.68
C GLN A 188 -18.68 -11.09 -16.57
N THR A 189 -19.21 -11.80 -17.57
CA THR A 189 -18.40 -12.52 -18.55
C THR A 189 -17.45 -11.57 -19.25
N LEU A 190 -17.94 -10.42 -19.71
CA LEU A 190 -17.13 -9.41 -20.38
C LEU A 190 -15.97 -8.93 -19.49
N LEU A 191 -16.23 -8.66 -18.19
CA LEU A 191 -15.18 -8.21 -17.27
C LEU A 191 -14.21 -9.35 -16.89
N ALA A 192 -14.72 -10.59 -16.79
CA ALA A 192 -13.88 -11.76 -16.53
C ALA A 192 -12.94 -12.11 -17.70
N ASP A 193 -13.36 -11.79 -18.94
CA ASP A 193 -12.57 -11.98 -20.16
C ASP A 193 -11.53 -10.88 -20.39
N VAL A 194 -11.50 -9.83 -19.57
CA VAL A 194 -10.49 -8.75 -19.68
C VAL A 194 -9.14 -9.28 -19.25
N ASP A 195 -8.21 -9.38 -20.20
CA ASP A 195 -6.80 -9.56 -19.86
C ASP A 195 -6.19 -8.22 -19.49
N VAL A 196 -5.96 -8.03 -18.20
CA VAL A 196 -5.37 -6.78 -17.67
C VAL A 196 -3.95 -6.56 -18.18
N ARG A 197 -3.22 -7.66 -18.54
CA ARG A 197 -1.88 -7.57 -19.13
C ARG A 197 -1.94 -6.91 -20.50
N ASP A 198 -2.91 -7.31 -21.32
CA ASP A 198 -3.13 -6.69 -22.63
C ASP A 198 -3.53 -5.22 -22.49
N VAL A 199 -4.43 -4.91 -21.54
CA VAL A 199 -4.83 -3.52 -21.25
C VAL A 199 -3.63 -2.64 -20.86
N LEU A 200 -2.72 -3.17 -20.04
CA LEU A 200 -1.52 -2.43 -19.64
C LEU A 200 -0.51 -2.31 -20.78
N ALA A 201 -0.34 -3.37 -21.60
CA ALA A 201 0.60 -3.40 -22.72
C ALA A 201 0.16 -2.50 -23.89
N ASP A 202 -1.15 -2.39 -24.14
CA ASP A 202 -1.70 -1.56 -25.22
C ASP A 202 -1.63 -0.04 -24.95
N GLY A 203 -1.22 0.34 -23.73
CA GLY A 203 -1.11 1.74 -23.31
C GLY A 203 -2.40 2.34 -22.77
N PRO A 204 -2.49 3.68 -22.67
CA PRO A 204 -3.60 4.32 -22.00
C PRO A 204 -4.95 4.00 -22.61
N ILE A 205 -5.88 3.49 -21.80
CA ILE A 205 -7.29 3.37 -22.17
C ILE A 205 -8.01 4.72 -22.03
N HIS A 206 -9.09 4.91 -22.77
CA HIS A 206 -9.83 6.18 -22.76
C HIS A 206 -11.25 5.96 -22.27
N ARG A 207 -11.80 6.98 -21.60
CA ARG A 207 -13.21 7.02 -21.17
C ARG A 207 -14.14 6.68 -22.35
N GLY A 208 -15.12 5.81 -22.13
CA GLY A 208 -16.04 5.30 -23.15
C GLY A 208 -15.47 4.19 -24.05
N GLN A 209 -14.19 3.86 -23.93
CA GLN A 209 -13.54 2.76 -24.67
C GLN A 209 -13.08 1.63 -23.74
N SER A 210 -13.08 1.87 -22.44
CA SER A 210 -12.69 0.86 -21.45
C SER A 210 -13.75 -0.24 -21.30
N PRO A 211 -13.39 -1.42 -20.80
CA PRO A 211 -14.36 -2.43 -20.37
C PRO A 211 -15.36 -1.93 -19.34
N LEU A 212 -14.95 -0.94 -18.49
CA LEU A 212 -15.79 -0.33 -17.46
C LEU A 212 -16.96 0.52 -18.02
N ARG A 213 -16.99 0.86 -19.32
CA ARG A 213 -18.12 1.57 -19.95
C ARG A 213 -19.48 0.88 -19.74
N HIS A 214 -19.48 -0.40 -19.41
CA HIS A 214 -20.70 -1.18 -19.14
C HIS A 214 -21.19 -1.01 -17.68
N ILE A 215 -20.36 -0.42 -16.81
CA ILE A 215 -20.64 -0.01 -15.43
C ILE A 215 -20.21 1.46 -15.23
N PRO A 216 -20.99 2.43 -15.75
CA PRO A 216 -20.56 3.81 -15.96
C PRO A 216 -20.04 4.53 -14.72
N ASN A 217 -20.63 4.29 -13.52
CA ASN A 217 -20.15 4.86 -12.26
C ASN A 217 -18.72 4.38 -11.91
N TYR A 218 -18.35 3.13 -12.28
CA TYR A 218 -16.98 2.63 -12.12
C TYR A 218 -16.02 3.23 -13.14
N GLU A 219 -16.46 3.43 -14.37
CA GLU A 219 -15.65 4.16 -15.35
C GLU A 219 -15.42 5.60 -14.90
N GLU A 220 -16.45 6.25 -14.32
CA GLU A 220 -16.38 7.61 -13.82
C GLU A 220 -15.28 7.78 -12.78
N TRP A 221 -15.38 7.11 -11.62
CA TRP A 221 -14.38 7.27 -10.56
C TRP A 221 -12.99 6.78 -10.96
N ALA A 222 -12.88 5.69 -11.76
CA ALA A 222 -11.58 5.19 -12.20
C ALA A 222 -10.83 6.23 -13.06
N PHE A 223 -11.54 6.88 -14.00
CA PHE A 223 -10.95 7.94 -14.82
C PHE A 223 -10.73 9.23 -14.04
N ASP A 224 -11.54 9.52 -13.03
CA ASP A 224 -11.31 10.69 -12.18
C ASP A 224 -10.00 10.56 -11.41
N ILE A 225 -9.74 9.43 -10.74
CA ILE A 225 -8.46 9.22 -10.06
C ILE A 225 -7.25 9.16 -11.01
N MET A 226 -7.46 8.75 -12.27
CA MET A 226 -6.40 8.68 -13.28
C MET A 226 -6.04 10.03 -13.89
N THR A 227 -7.03 10.93 -14.05
CA THR A 227 -6.89 12.17 -14.82
C THR A 227 -6.85 13.44 -13.98
N GLN A 228 -7.45 13.43 -12.78
CA GLN A 228 -7.38 14.57 -11.86
C GLN A 228 -6.06 14.49 -11.07
N GLY A 229 -5.18 15.45 -11.27
CA GLY A 229 -3.83 15.45 -10.66
C GLY A 229 -3.57 16.65 -9.77
N ALA A 230 -4.36 17.72 -9.87
CA ALA A 230 -4.22 18.91 -9.05
C ALA A 230 -4.84 18.70 -7.66
N THR A 231 -4.24 19.24 -6.61
CA THR A 231 -4.78 19.18 -5.25
C THR A 231 -6.10 19.96 -5.13
N SER A 232 -6.29 20.97 -5.98
CA SER A 232 -7.53 21.75 -6.05
C SER A 232 -8.72 20.99 -6.62
N ASP A 233 -8.51 19.83 -7.26
CA ASP A 233 -9.60 18.97 -7.73
C ASP A 233 -10.43 18.49 -6.52
N ASP A 234 -11.77 18.64 -6.61
CA ASP A 234 -12.70 18.36 -5.50
C ASP A 234 -12.52 16.95 -4.91
N LEU A 235 -12.14 15.99 -5.74
CA LEU A 235 -11.89 14.62 -5.34
C LEU A 235 -10.86 14.53 -4.19
N TRP A 236 -9.74 15.25 -4.30
CA TRP A 236 -8.65 15.23 -3.32
C TRP A 236 -8.90 16.10 -2.09
N GLN A 237 -10.04 16.82 -2.06
CA GLN A 237 -10.51 17.58 -0.90
C GLN A 237 -11.42 16.72 0.00
N SER A 238 -11.96 15.62 -0.51
CA SER A 238 -12.89 14.74 0.23
C SER A 238 -12.18 14.10 1.45
N PRO A 239 -12.84 14.08 2.63
CA PRO A 239 -12.33 13.37 3.81
C PRO A 239 -12.08 11.88 3.56
N GLY A 240 -12.83 11.25 2.64
CA GLY A 240 -12.62 9.86 2.27
C GLY A 240 -11.37 9.63 1.41
N MET A 241 -10.80 10.67 0.81
CA MET A 241 -9.65 10.57 -0.10
C MET A 241 -8.35 11.08 0.49
N ASN A 242 -8.40 11.96 1.51
CA ASN A 242 -7.23 12.59 2.08
C ASN A 242 -7.42 12.89 3.57
N PHE A 243 -6.96 12.01 4.44
CA PHE A 243 -7.10 12.13 5.89
C PHE A 243 -6.17 13.18 6.48
N GLU A 244 -5.01 13.46 5.86
CA GLU A 244 -4.02 14.41 6.36
C GLU A 244 -4.61 15.80 6.61
N ARG A 245 -5.59 16.19 5.80
CA ARG A 245 -6.32 17.46 5.95
C ARG A 245 -7.23 17.50 7.17
N HIS A 246 -7.54 16.35 7.75
CA HIS A 246 -8.52 16.16 8.81
C HIS A 246 -7.92 15.63 10.11
N TYR A 247 -6.60 15.41 10.20
CA TYR A 247 -5.94 14.86 11.38
C TYR A 247 -6.31 15.56 12.69
N ASP A 248 -6.42 16.88 12.69
CA ASP A 248 -6.77 17.63 13.91
C ASP A 248 -8.20 17.32 14.40
N GLY A 249 -9.13 17.07 13.48
CA GLY A 249 -10.53 16.77 13.76
C GLY A 249 -10.87 15.28 13.82
N MET A 250 -9.94 14.38 13.55
CA MET A 250 -10.18 12.94 13.66
C MET A 250 -10.44 12.51 15.10
N ALA A 251 -11.19 11.43 15.28
CA ALA A 251 -11.45 10.82 16.58
C ALA A 251 -10.17 10.61 17.40
N ASP A 252 -10.21 10.95 18.69
CA ASP A 252 -9.09 10.80 19.64
C ASP A 252 -9.26 9.49 20.42
N VAL A 253 -8.97 8.37 19.77
CA VAL A 253 -9.18 7.01 20.28
C VAL A 253 -7.91 6.16 20.14
N PRO A 254 -7.70 5.16 21.02
CA PRO A 254 -6.61 4.21 20.88
C PRO A 254 -6.60 3.57 19.51
N THR A 255 -5.44 3.61 18.84
CA THR A 255 -5.33 3.13 17.45
C THR A 255 -4.04 2.36 17.22
N VAL A 256 -4.15 1.17 16.60
CA VAL A 256 -3.00 0.45 16.04
C VAL A 256 -2.93 0.71 14.54
N TYR A 257 -1.82 1.27 14.09
CA TYR A 257 -1.43 1.35 12.68
C TYR A 257 -0.52 0.18 12.37
N ALA A 258 -1.08 -0.85 11.75
CA ALA A 258 -0.34 -2.05 11.39
C ALA A 258 -0.01 -2.05 9.90
N GLY A 259 1.20 -2.44 9.53
CA GLY A 259 1.67 -2.40 8.15
C GLY A 259 2.75 -3.43 7.82
N ALA A 260 3.30 -3.29 6.64
CA ALA A 260 4.30 -4.21 6.11
C ALA A 260 5.31 -3.47 5.24
N TRP A 261 6.60 -3.86 5.31
CA TRP A 261 7.67 -3.19 4.57
C TRP A 261 7.53 -3.30 3.04
N TYR A 262 6.86 -4.32 2.55
CA TYR A 262 6.64 -4.55 1.12
C TYR A 262 5.16 -4.40 0.74
N ASP A 263 4.53 -3.32 1.21
CA ASP A 263 3.12 -3.01 0.93
C ASP A 263 2.97 -1.63 0.29
N SER A 264 1.95 -1.47 -0.54
CA SER A 264 1.60 -0.18 -1.14
C SER A 264 1.16 0.89 -0.12
N TYR A 265 0.85 0.50 1.11
CA TYR A 265 0.42 1.40 2.19
C TYR A 265 1.50 1.64 3.26
N THR A 266 2.73 1.16 3.05
CA THR A 266 3.84 1.30 4.00
C THR A 266 4.05 2.75 4.45
N LYS A 267 4.19 3.68 3.46
CA LYS A 267 4.37 5.10 3.74
C LYS A 267 3.17 5.66 4.48
N ALA A 268 1.96 5.43 3.99
CA ALA A 268 0.72 5.93 4.59
C ALA A 268 0.51 5.44 6.04
N THR A 269 0.84 4.17 6.33
CA THR A 269 0.77 3.62 7.69
C THR A 269 1.71 4.34 8.65
N CYS A 270 2.96 4.56 8.25
CA CYS A 270 3.95 5.27 9.05
C CYS A 270 3.61 6.76 9.21
N ASP A 271 3.12 7.42 8.16
CA ASP A 271 2.74 8.83 8.17
C ASP A 271 1.54 9.08 9.09
N ASN A 272 0.51 8.23 9.02
CA ASN A 272 -0.66 8.32 9.92
C ASN A 272 -0.22 8.20 11.39
N PHE A 273 0.58 7.19 11.71
CA PHE A 273 1.08 7.02 13.09
C PHE A 273 1.87 8.25 13.55
N ALA A 274 2.89 8.66 12.80
CA ALA A 274 3.75 9.77 13.19
C ALA A 274 2.95 11.07 13.37
N ALA A 275 2.01 11.34 12.45
CA ALA A 275 1.20 12.55 12.52
C ALA A 275 0.18 12.52 13.66
N LEU A 276 -0.44 11.39 13.97
CA LEU A 276 -1.51 11.29 14.95
C LEU A 276 -0.98 11.04 16.37
N ALA A 277 0.16 10.35 16.53
CA ALA A 277 0.84 10.23 17.82
C ALA A 277 1.19 11.58 18.44
N ASP A 278 1.55 12.58 17.61
CA ASP A 278 1.84 13.93 18.07
C ASP A 278 0.58 14.78 18.37
N ARG A 279 -0.59 14.38 17.85
CA ARG A 279 -1.82 15.20 17.90
C ARG A 279 -2.88 14.67 18.84
N LYS A 280 -2.88 13.37 19.10
CA LYS A 280 -3.92 12.69 19.90
C LYS A 280 -3.43 12.44 21.32
N ASN A 281 -4.38 12.41 22.27
CA ASN A 281 -4.09 12.08 23.68
C ASN A 281 -4.23 10.57 23.94
N ALA A 282 -5.05 9.90 23.13
CA ALA A 282 -5.22 8.45 23.19
C ALA A 282 -3.98 7.73 22.64
N ASP A 283 -3.74 6.54 23.16
CA ASP A 283 -2.58 5.73 22.78
C ASP A 283 -2.56 5.41 21.28
N GLN A 284 -1.45 5.67 20.64
CA GLN A 284 -1.21 5.34 19.23
C GLN A 284 -0.08 4.33 19.15
N PHE A 285 -0.27 3.28 18.32
CA PHE A 285 0.71 2.20 18.18
C PHE A 285 1.07 1.99 16.71
N LEU A 286 2.35 1.70 16.45
CA LEU A 286 2.85 1.32 15.12
C LEU A 286 3.36 -0.12 15.17
N LEU A 287 2.89 -0.96 14.24
CA LEU A 287 3.33 -2.33 14.08
C LEU A 287 3.73 -2.61 12.62
N MET A 288 5.03 -2.76 12.35
CA MET A 288 5.55 -2.94 10.98
C MET A 288 6.31 -4.27 10.83
N GLY A 289 5.81 -5.15 9.96
CA GLY A 289 6.45 -6.45 9.70
C GLY A 289 7.09 -6.54 8.31
N PRO A 290 7.86 -7.63 8.02
CA PRO A 290 8.54 -7.81 6.73
C PRO A 290 7.62 -8.41 5.66
N TRP A 291 6.32 -8.18 5.79
CA TRP A 291 5.28 -8.81 5.00
C TRP A 291 4.98 -8.06 3.71
N THR A 292 4.07 -8.62 2.93
CA THR A 292 3.43 -7.99 1.77
C THR A 292 1.98 -7.64 2.10
N HIS A 293 1.25 -7.06 1.15
CA HIS A 293 -0.16 -6.72 1.32
C HIS A 293 -1.02 -7.92 1.77
N GLY A 294 -1.90 -7.70 2.76
CA GLY A 294 -2.70 -8.68 3.49
C GLY A 294 -3.77 -9.43 2.73
N TRP A 295 -3.61 -9.54 1.42
CA TRP A 295 -4.55 -10.18 0.52
C TRP A 295 -4.75 -11.69 0.72
N ASN A 296 -3.89 -12.37 1.46
CA ASN A 296 -3.87 -13.83 1.51
C ASN A 296 -4.98 -14.49 2.33
N GLY A 297 -6.10 -13.84 2.42
CA GLY A 297 -7.29 -14.44 2.99
C GLY A 297 -7.37 -14.35 4.50
N TYR A 298 -8.51 -13.98 4.91
CA TYR A 298 -9.02 -14.02 6.24
C TYR A 298 -9.52 -15.46 6.53
N PRO A 299 -9.22 -16.08 7.61
CA PRO A 299 -8.40 -15.70 8.76
C PRO A 299 -6.91 -16.07 8.65
N LEU A 300 -6.36 -16.29 7.44
CA LEU A 300 -4.95 -16.62 7.22
C LEU A 300 -4.23 -15.39 6.64
N PRO A 301 -3.80 -14.45 7.47
CA PRO A 301 -3.16 -13.24 7.03
C PRO A 301 -1.78 -13.51 6.39
N SER A 302 -1.33 -12.59 5.56
CA SER A 302 0.03 -12.54 5.02
C SER A 302 1.12 -12.61 6.10
N TRP A 303 0.77 -12.29 7.33
CA TRP A 303 1.64 -12.28 8.51
C TRP A 303 2.12 -13.68 8.95
N ASN A 304 1.48 -14.73 8.48
CA ASN A 304 1.92 -16.10 8.73
C ASN A 304 2.83 -16.65 7.63
N LYS A 305 3.50 -15.76 6.89
CA LYS A 305 4.50 -16.15 5.90
C LYS A 305 5.88 -15.69 6.34
N PRO A 306 6.88 -16.60 6.41
CA PRO A 306 8.26 -16.26 6.74
C PRO A 306 9.04 -15.71 5.54
N TYR A 307 8.34 -15.17 4.52
CA TYR A 307 8.94 -14.70 3.28
C TYR A 307 8.12 -13.59 2.61
N SER A 308 8.78 -12.78 1.77
CA SER A 308 8.17 -11.78 0.88
C SER A 308 8.93 -11.73 -0.45
N GLY A 309 8.27 -12.11 -1.53
CA GLY A 309 8.92 -12.24 -2.84
C GLY A 309 10.02 -13.30 -2.85
N GLU A 310 11.21 -12.91 -3.24
CA GLU A 310 12.41 -13.77 -3.27
C GLU A 310 13.19 -13.78 -1.94
N LEU A 311 12.68 -13.13 -0.89
CA LEU A 311 13.31 -13.08 0.43
C LEU A 311 12.68 -14.06 1.41
N ALA A 312 13.51 -14.67 2.27
CA ALA A 312 13.10 -15.41 3.44
C ALA A 312 13.59 -14.71 4.72
N PHE A 313 12.71 -14.62 5.73
CA PHE A 313 12.98 -13.98 7.02
C PHE A 313 13.07 -14.98 8.18
N GLY A 314 12.63 -16.22 7.95
CA GLY A 314 12.55 -17.23 9.00
C GLY A 314 11.31 -17.09 9.89
N GLU A 315 11.22 -17.98 10.90
CA GLU A 315 10.05 -18.07 11.79
C GLU A 315 9.83 -16.81 12.64
N ALA A 316 10.88 -16.00 12.86
CA ALA A 316 10.76 -14.73 13.59
C ALA A 316 9.79 -13.74 12.93
N ALA A 317 9.57 -13.85 11.62
CA ALA A 317 8.62 -13.03 10.88
C ALA A 317 7.14 -13.43 11.08
N LEU A 318 6.88 -14.59 11.65
CA LEU A 318 5.52 -15.08 11.90
C LEU A 318 4.91 -14.36 13.10
N ARG A 319 3.63 -14.01 12.97
CA ARG A 319 2.86 -13.38 14.05
C ARG A 319 1.40 -13.81 13.96
N ASP A 320 0.80 -14.11 15.10
CA ASP A 320 -0.65 -14.35 15.18
C ASP A 320 -1.39 -13.02 15.10
N TYR A 321 -1.92 -12.75 13.91
CA TYR A 321 -2.65 -11.51 13.61
C TYR A 321 -3.96 -11.41 14.39
N GLN A 322 -4.72 -12.50 14.49
CA GLN A 322 -6.01 -12.48 15.17
C GLN A 322 -5.85 -12.32 16.67
N GLU A 323 -4.90 -13.03 17.26
CA GLU A 323 -4.56 -12.89 18.68
C GLU A 323 -4.05 -11.49 18.99
N THR A 324 -3.18 -10.92 18.13
CA THR A 324 -2.69 -9.54 18.30
C THR A 324 -3.84 -8.54 18.35
N ARG A 325 -4.78 -8.64 17.42
CA ARG A 325 -5.93 -7.76 17.32
C ARG A 325 -6.95 -7.97 18.44
N LEU A 326 -7.19 -9.23 18.82
CA LEU A 326 -8.07 -9.56 19.94
C LEU A 326 -7.55 -8.97 21.25
N ARG A 327 -6.25 -9.11 21.56
CA ARG A 327 -5.62 -8.56 22.76
C ARG A 327 -5.80 -7.04 22.84
N PHE A 328 -5.70 -6.33 21.71
CA PHE A 328 -5.93 -4.89 21.65
C PHE A 328 -7.36 -4.52 22.03
N PHE A 329 -8.37 -5.17 21.42
CA PHE A 329 -9.76 -4.88 21.74
C PHE A 329 -10.18 -5.36 23.12
N ASP A 330 -9.69 -6.51 23.61
CA ASP A 330 -9.94 -6.96 24.99
C ASP A 330 -9.44 -5.93 26.01
N HIS A 331 -8.31 -5.26 25.74
CA HIS A 331 -7.79 -4.21 26.59
C HIS A 331 -8.71 -2.97 26.57
N TYR A 332 -8.93 -2.39 25.39
CA TYR A 332 -9.61 -1.09 25.29
C TYR A 332 -11.13 -1.14 25.39
N LEU A 333 -11.76 -2.25 24.99
CA LEU A 333 -13.23 -2.39 25.02
C LEU A 333 -13.75 -3.25 26.17
N LYS A 334 -12.92 -4.11 26.77
CA LYS A 334 -13.32 -4.95 27.91
C LYS A 334 -12.58 -4.60 29.19
N GLY A 335 -11.54 -3.76 29.15
CA GLY A 335 -10.74 -3.37 30.31
C GLY A 335 -9.84 -4.49 30.83
N GLU A 336 -9.40 -5.42 29.97
CA GLU A 336 -8.47 -6.49 30.33
C GLU A 336 -7.01 -6.03 30.23
N ASP A 337 -6.11 -6.61 31.05
CA ASP A 337 -4.66 -6.30 31.03
C ASP A 337 -3.92 -7.01 29.88
N SER A 338 -4.56 -7.11 28.70
CA SER A 338 -4.10 -7.92 27.58
C SER A 338 -3.11 -7.21 26.65
N TRP A 339 -2.94 -5.86 26.80
CA TRP A 339 -2.10 -5.01 25.94
C TRP A 339 -1.05 -4.22 26.70
N ASP A 340 -0.98 -4.32 28.04
CA ASP A 340 -0.09 -3.54 28.93
C ASP A 340 1.41 -3.67 28.60
N ASP A 341 1.81 -4.79 28.00
CA ASP A 341 3.19 -5.11 27.61
C ASP A 341 3.55 -4.70 26.19
N GLN A 342 2.62 -4.07 25.45
CA GLN A 342 2.85 -3.68 24.06
C GLN A 342 3.68 -2.39 23.95
N ALA A 343 4.75 -2.45 23.14
CA ALA A 343 5.52 -1.26 22.83
C ALA A 343 4.74 -0.31 21.91
N THR A 344 4.97 1.01 22.06
CA THR A 344 4.37 2.06 21.20
C THR A 344 4.71 1.82 19.73
N VAL A 345 5.96 1.54 19.44
CA VAL A 345 6.45 1.20 18.09
C VAL A 345 7.10 -0.17 18.12
N GLU A 346 6.63 -1.09 17.32
CA GLU A 346 7.21 -2.40 17.11
C GLU A 346 7.43 -2.62 15.63
N PHE A 347 8.65 -2.93 15.24
CA PHE A 347 8.99 -3.11 13.83
C PHE A 347 9.99 -4.25 13.61
N PHE A 348 9.87 -4.90 12.46
CA PHE A 348 10.80 -5.96 12.07
C PHE A 348 11.99 -5.35 11.35
N ARG A 349 13.17 -5.48 11.93
CA ARG A 349 14.45 -5.07 11.38
C ARG A 349 15.00 -6.19 10.50
N MET A 350 15.04 -5.96 9.20
CA MET A 350 15.51 -6.92 8.19
C MET A 350 17.03 -6.93 8.06
N GLY A 351 17.61 -7.93 7.40
CA GLY A 351 19.02 -7.95 7.01
C GLY A 351 19.97 -8.63 8.00
N THR A 352 19.47 -9.44 8.94
CA THR A 352 20.34 -10.21 9.88
C THR A 352 20.71 -11.61 9.36
N GLY A 353 20.23 -11.99 8.17
CA GLY A 353 20.49 -13.30 7.57
C GLY A 353 21.89 -13.43 6.99
N ASP A 354 22.27 -14.64 6.64
CA ASP A 354 23.58 -14.95 6.08
C ASP A 354 23.66 -14.78 4.54
N GLY A 355 22.57 -14.35 3.89
CA GLY A 355 22.48 -14.20 2.44
C GLY A 355 22.52 -15.55 1.70
N GLY A 356 22.37 -16.66 2.39
CA GLY A 356 22.34 -18.01 1.82
C GLY A 356 21.05 -18.25 1.02
N ARG A 357 21.07 -19.29 0.19
CA ARG A 357 19.89 -19.71 -0.57
C ARG A 357 19.12 -20.78 0.21
N THR A 358 17.84 -20.53 0.46
CA THR A 358 16.95 -21.50 1.11
C THR A 358 16.63 -22.68 0.18
N THR A 359 16.01 -23.72 0.74
CA THR A 359 15.54 -24.89 -0.04
C THR A 359 14.50 -24.53 -1.07
N GLU A 360 13.71 -23.48 -0.81
CA GLU A 360 12.70 -22.93 -1.73
C GLU A 360 13.31 -21.97 -2.76
N GLY A 361 14.62 -21.73 -2.70
CA GLY A 361 15.36 -20.91 -3.66
C GLY A 361 15.42 -19.42 -3.33
N ARG A 362 14.91 -18.99 -2.15
CA ARG A 362 14.93 -17.58 -1.71
C ARG A 362 16.26 -17.20 -1.09
N LEU A 363 16.55 -15.90 -1.12
CA LEU A 363 17.64 -15.30 -0.34
C LEU A 363 17.24 -15.27 1.15
N PHE A 364 18.04 -15.89 2.03
CA PHE A 364 17.82 -15.77 3.47
C PHE A 364 18.32 -14.41 3.95
N HIS A 365 17.39 -13.45 3.93
CA HIS A 365 17.63 -12.08 4.36
C HIS A 365 17.57 -11.94 5.89
N GLY A 366 16.77 -12.79 6.55
CA GLY A 366 16.63 -12.80 8.00
C GLY A 366 16.02 -11.52 8.57
N GLY A 367 16.03 -11.41 9.87
CA GLY A 367 15.55 -10.23 10.60
C GLY A 367 15.12 -10.57 12.01
N GLU A 368 14.82 -9.53 12.79
CA GLU A 368 14.37 -9.65 14.17
C GLU A 368 13.46 -8.46 14.55
N TRP A 369 12.61 -8.65 15.54
CA TRP A 369 11.77 -7.58 16.07
C TRP A 369 12.58 -6.60 16.92
N SER A 370 12.25 -5.32 16.78
CA SER A 370 12.80 -4.20 17.52
C SER A 370 11.67 -3.28 17.98
N THR A 371 11.91 -2.51 19.03
CA THR A 371 10.94 -1.58 19.60
C THR A 371 11.52 -0.17 19.71
N ALA A 372 10.63 0.83 19.74
CA ALA A 372 10.97 2.22 20.00
C ALA A 372 9.77 2.92 20.66
N ASP A 373 10.02 4.10 21.20
CA ASP A 373 8.98 4.95 21.82
C ASP A 373 8.31 5.88 20.79
N GLU A 374 8.98 6.13 19.65
CA GLU A 374 8.54 7.02 18.58
C GLU A 374 8.96 6.53 17.21
N TRP A 375 8.37 7.06 16.13
CA TRP A 375 8.75 6.79 14.75
C TRP A 375 9.04 8.08 13.95
N PRO A 376 10.21 8.20 13.25
CA PRO A 376 11.35 7.27 13.37
C PRO A 376 11.94 7.27 14.77
N PRO A 377 12.70 6.19 15.16
CA PRO A 377 13.34 6.14 16.47
C PRO A 377 14.27 7.35 16.72
N GLY A 378 14.31 7.85 17.97
CA GLY A 378 15.08 9.06 18.32
C GLY A 378 16.60 8.90 18.23
N ASP A 379 17.12 7.69 18.08
CA ASP A 379 18.53 7.37 17.85
C ASP A 379 18.93 7.33 16.36
N VAL A 380 18.03 7.75 15.46
CA VAL A 380 18.25 7.81 14.01
C VAL A 380 18.71 9.20 13.58
N GLU A 381 19.75 9.25 12.75
CA GLU A 381 20.20 10.47 12.08
C GLU A 381 20.30 10.27 10.56
N HIS A 382 19.91 11.28 9.80
CA HIS A 382 20.05 11.22 8.34
C HIS A 382 21.52 11.38 7.92
N THR A 383 22.03 10.35 7.25
CA THR A 383 23.34 10.37 6.58
C THR A 383 23.16 10.58 5.10
N THR A 384 23.80 11.62 4.56
CA THR A 384 23.72 11.95 3.14
C THR A 384 24.79 11.19 2.35
N TYR A 385 24.36 10.54 1.26
CA TYR A 385 25.22 9.93 0.25
C TYR A 385 25.03 10.65 -1.08
N TYR A 386 26.12 11.12 -1.68
CA TYR A 386 26.13 11.86 -2.93
C TYR A 386 26.49 10.95 -4.11
N ALA A 387 25.80 11.15 -5.23
CA ALA A 387 26.15 10.53 -6.49
C ALA A 387 27.35 11.24 -7.15
N HIS A 388 28.29 10.46 -7.71
CA HIS A 388 29.46 10.95 -8.40
C HIS A 388 29.52 10.49 -9.85
N GLY A 389 30.22 11.23 -10.71
CA GLY A 389 30.27 10.98 -12.15
C GLY A 389 30.96 9.67 -12.58
N ASP A 390 31.62 9.00 -11.68
CA ASP A 390 32.21 7.67 -11.89
C ASP A 390 31.28 6.51 -11.47
N GLY A 391 30.02 6.82 -11.09
CA GLY A 391 29.06 5.84 -10.56
C GLY A 391 29.23 5.52 -9.08
N THR A 392 30.11 6.23 -8.38
CA THR A 392 30.28 6.06 -6.93
C THR A 392 29.16 6.78 -6.17
N LEU A 393 28.71 6.16 -5.06
CA LEU A 393 27.87 6.75 -4.04
C LEU A 393 28.70 6.89 -2.76
N SER A 394 28.84 8.11 -2.21
CA SER A 394 29.67 8.33 -1.03
C SER A 394 29.17 9.48 -0.16
N THR A 395 29.63 9.55 1.08
CA THR A 395 29.31 10.66 2.00
C THR A 395 30.11 11.94 1.72
N ALA A 396 31.13 11.88 0.84
CA ALA A 396 31.86 13.07 0.42
C ALA A 396 31.03 13.87 -0.60
N GLU A 397 30.98 15.17 -0.43
CA GLU A 397 30.35 16.06 -1.43
C GLU A 397 31.14 16.04 -2.75
N PRO A 398 30.44 16.15 -3.91
CA PRO A 398 31.12 16.33 -5.20
C PRO A 398 31.98 17.61 -5.21
N ASP A 399 33.20 17.51 -5.71
CA ASP A 399 34.16 18.62 -5.76
C ASP A 399 34.25 19.30 -7.15
N SER A 400 33.65 18.69 -8.19
CA SER A 400 33.65 19.23 -9.54
C SER A 400 32.53 20.27 -9.74
N GLU A 401 32.84 21.39 -10.41
CA GLU A 401 31.83 22.39 -10.78
C GLU A 401 30.89 21.93 -11.90
N GLY A 402 31.25 20.87 -12.63
CA GLY A 402 30.47 20.31 -13.72
C GLY A 402 30.53 18.78 -13.69
N GLY A 403 29.38 18.14 -13.74
CA GLY A 403 29.26 16.69 -13.84
C GLY A 403 27.80 16.33 -14.04
N ALA A 404 27.53 15.66 -15.15
CA ALA A 404 26.18 15.19 -15.47
C ALA A 404 26.26 13.93 -16.35
N THR A 405 25.23 13.10 -16.27
CA THR A 405 25.07 11.91 -17.10
C THR A 405 23.71 11.96 -17.78
N SER A 406 23.71 11.83 -19.11
CA SER A 406 22.50 11.86 -19.92
C SER A 406 22.12 10.46 -20.38
N TYR A 407 20.82 10.22 -20.51
CA TYR A 407 20.25 9.02 -21.11
C TYR A 407 19.00 9.35 -21.90
N GLU A 408 18.62 8.47 -22.81
CA GLU A 408 17.37 8.57 -23.55
C GLU A 408 16.29 7.75 -22.83
N PHE A 409 15.12 8.35 -22.60
CA PHE A 409 13.92 7.69 -22.10
C PHE A 409 12.92 7.53 -23.24
N ASP A 410 12.71 6.30 -23.67
CA ASP A 410 11.65 5.94 -24.62
C ASP A 410 10.42 5.42 -23.86
N PRO A 411 9.28 6.14 -23.89
CA PRO A 411 8.05 5.68 -23.26
C PRO A 411 7.51 4.32 -23.75
N LYS A 412 8.00 3.83 -24.89
CA LYS A 412 7.62 2.53 -25.46
C LYS A 412 8.47 1.36 -24.98
N ASP A 413 9.60 1.65 -24.33
CA ASP A 413 10.46 0.66 -23.70
C ASP A 413 10.73 1.04 -22.24
N PRO A 414 9.69 1.08 -21.38
CA PRO A 414 9.85 1.50 -19.99
C PRO A 414 10.65 0.47 -19.17
N VAL A 415 11.32 0.94 -18.13
CA VAL A 415 12.02 0.08 -17.16
C VAL A 415 10.99 -0.80 -16.44
N PRO A 416 11.13 -2.15 -16.49
CA PRO A 416 10.20 -3.06 -15.83
C PRO A 416 10.22 -2.95 -14.31
N THR A 417 9.05 -3.10 -13.68
CA THR A 417 8.94 -3.25 -12.23
C THR A 417 9.33 -4.66 -11.80
N LEU A 418 10.29 -4.77 -10.89
CA LEU A 418 10.73 -6.03 -10.29
C LEU A 418 10.51 -6.01 -8.78
N GLY A 419 9.37 -6.53 -8.35
CA GLY A 419 9.00 -6.54 -6.94
C GLY A 419 8.71 -5.16 -6.36
N GLY A 420 8.89 -5.03 -5.06
CA GLY A 420 8.70 -3.79 -4.30
C GLY A 420 7.37 -3.72 -3.54
N ASN A 421 7.01 -2.49 -3.17
CA ASN A 421 5.81 -2.15 -2.42
C ASN A 421 4.57 -2.22 -3.33
N CYS A 422 4.14 -3.43 -3.67
CA CYS A 422 3.07 -3.69 -4.62
C CYS A 422 1.86 -4.36 -3.97
N SER A 423 0.66 -3.99 -4.43
CA SER A 423 -0.58 -4.68 -4.10
C SER A 423 -1.57 -4.58 -5.27
N SER A 424 -2.51 -5.51 -5.36
CA SER A 424 -3.62 -5.48 -6.34
C SER A 424 -3.23 -5.43 -7.84
N TYR A 425 -1.99 -5.75 -8.20
CA TYR A 425 -1.55 -5.92 -9.60
C TYR A 425 -1.88 -7.31 -10.10
N ILE A 426 -3.17 -7.59 -10.22
CA ILE A 426 -3.67 -8.94 -10.48
C ILE A 426 -4.57 -8.96 -11.73
N THR A 427 -4.60 -10.11 -12.38
CA THR A 427 -5.57 -10.46 -13.41
C THR A 427 -6.31 -11.73 -13.02
N TYR A 428 -7.41 -12.04 -13.71
CA TYR A 428 -8.08 -13.32 -13.58
C TYR A 428 -7.50 -14.32 -14.59
N GLU A 429 -7.37 -15.60 -14.18
CA GLU A 429 -7.35 -16.68 -15.15
C GLU A 429 -8.80 -16.95 -15.61
N PRO A 430 -9.10 -16.87 -16.90
CA PRO A 430 -10.42 -17.25 -17.41
C PRO A 430 -10.66 -18.74 -17.19
N ARG A 431 -11.57 -19.09 -16.29
CA ARG A 431 -12.12 -20.44 -16.12
C ARG A 431 -13.61 -20.33 -15.93
N GLU A 432 -14.36 -21.27 -16.50
CA GLU A 432 -15.83 -21.31 -16.36
C GLU A 432 -16.25 -21.34 -14.88
N GLU A 433 -15.46 -22.00 -14.02
CA GLU A 433 -15.66 -22.09 -12.57
C GLU A 433 -15.35 -20.78 -11.80
N ASN A 434 -14.77 -19.76 -12.43
CA ASN A 434 -14.47 -18.46 -11.81
C ASN A 434 -15.62 -17.46 -11.93
N LEU A 435 -16.69 -17.83 -12.63
CA LEU A 435 -17.82 -16.94 -12.84
C LEU A 435 -18.72 -16.88 -11.59
N ILE A 436 -18.85 -15.72 -11.02
CA ILE A 436 -19.94 -15.17 -10.16
C ILE A 436 -20.22 -15.87 -8.81
N GLU A 437 -20.30 -17.18 -8.75
CA GLU A 437 -20.79 -17.91 -7.57
C GLU A 437 -19.72 -18.14 -6.49
N TYR A 438 -18.45 -17.88 -6.79
CA TYR A 438 -17.35 -18.20 -5.88
C TYR A 438 -16.87 -16.99 -5.12
N PRO A 439 -16.61 -17.13 -3.82
CA PRO A 439 -15.90 -16.14 -3.02
C PRO A 439 -14.59 -15.75 -3.68
N LEU A 440 -14.16 -14.51 -3.49
CA LEU A 440 -12.93 -13.96 -4.06
C LEU A 440 -11.69 -14.87 -3.85
N ALA A 441 -11.65 -15.59 -2.70
CA ALA A 441 -10.57 -16.51 -2.35
C ALA A 441 -10.48 -17.74 -3.28
N GLU A 442 -11.55 -18.09 -3.97
CA GLU A 442 -11.64 -19.27 -4.83
C GLU A 442 -11.42 -18.93 -6.31
N ARG A 443 -11.27 -17.63 -6.63
CA ARG A 443 -10.96 -17.18 -7.98
C ARG A 443 -9.47 -17.32 -8.25
N ASN A 444 -9.10 -17.76 -9.45
CA ASN A 444 -7.71 -17.78 -9.86
C ASN A 444 -7.25 -16.37 -10.21
N LEU A 445 -6.51 -15.77 -9.30
CA LEU A 445 -5.91 -14.45 -9.47
C LEU A 445 -4.40 -14.62 -9.60
N HIS A 446 -3.81 -13.99 -10.60
CA HIS A 446 -2.37 -13.99 -10.82
C HIS A 446 -1.78 -12.60 -10.64
N ASP A 447 -0.62 -12.54 -10.02
CA ASP A 447 0.14 -11.30 -9.92
C ASP A 447 0.78 -10.98 -11.29
N ILE A 448 0.56 -9.75 -11.76
CA ILE A 448 1.24 -9.20 -12.95
C ILE A 448 2.65 -8.77 -12.56
N THR A 449 2.79 -8.19 -11.35
CA THR A 449 4.05 -7.78 -10.75
C THR A 449 4.22 -8.48 -9.41
N GLY A 450 5.39 -9.04 -9.16
CA GLY A 450 5.71 -9.68 -7.88
C GLY A 450 5.63 -8.70 -6.72
N ARG A 451 5.25 -9.19 -5.52
CA ARG A 451 5.20 -8.42 -4.28
C ARG A 451 6.35 -8.84 -3.38
N GLY A 452 7.06 -7.88 -2.80
CA GLY A 452 8.17 -8.18 -1.90
C GLY A 452 9.53 -7.81 -2.49
N GLY A 453 10.60 -8.25 -1.82
CA GLY A 453 11.96 -8.05 -2.32
C GLY A 453 12.31 -8.99 -3.45
N PHE A 454 12.86 -8.44 -4.51
CA PHE A 454 13.28 -9.18 -5.72
C PHE A 454 14.67 -8.75 -6.18
N ASP A 455 15.40 -9.70 -6.78
CA ASP A 455 16.60 -9.39 -7.55
C ASP A 455 16.25 -8.49 -8.75
N GLN A 456 16.96 -7.41 -8.93
CA GLN A 456 16.73 -6.44 -10.01
C GLN A 456 17.26 -6.98 -11.35
N ARG A 457 16.74 -8.15 -11.72
CA ARG A 457 17.09 -8.90 -12.94
C ARG A 457 15.83 -9.35 -13.67
N THR A 458 15.67 -8.93 -14.92
CA THR A 458 14.58 -9.39 -15.79
C THR A 458 14.74 -10.85 -16.21
N ARG A 459 13.60 -11.50 -16.39
CA ARG A 459 13.44 -12.88 -16.85
C ARG A 459 12.37 -12.95 -17.94
N GLU A 460 12.20 -14.11 -18.57
CA GLU A 460 11.20 -14.33 -19.62
C GLU A 460 9.75 -14.07 -19.14
N ASP A 461 9.48 -14.31 -17.86
CA ASP A 461 8.17 -14.10 -17.22
C ASP A 461 7.97 -12.70 -16.66
N THR A 462 8.98 -11.80 -16.76
CA THR A 462 8.87 -10.41 -16.30
C THR A 462 7.98 -9.62 -17.23
N PHE A 463 6.88 -9.07 -16.71
CA PHE A 463 5.97 -8.24 -17.49
C PHE A 463 6.67 -6.98 -18.02
N GLY A 464 6.50 -6.70 -19.31
CA GLY A 464 7.10 -5.54 -19.98
C GLY A 464 8.60 -5.69 -20.29
N ALA A 465 9.22 -6.84 -20.01
CA ALA A 465 10.62 -7.08 -20.36
C ALA A 465 10.75 -7.82 -21.69
N GLU A 466 11.75 -7.42 -22.48
CA GLU A 466 12.13 -8.09 -23.74
C GLU A 466 13.59 -8.58 -23.68
N PRO A 467 13.95 -9.59 -24.51
CA PRO A 467 15.33 -10.04 -24.61
C PRO A 467 16.27 -8.93 -25.12
N PRO A 468 17.51 -8.89 -24.62
CA PRO A 468 18.16 -9.84 -23.73
C PRO A 468 17.76 -9.63 -22.27
N TYR A 469 17.35 -10.70 -21.57
CA TYR A 469 17.07 -10.65 -20.14
C TYR A 469 18.34 -10.56 -19.31
N GLY A 470 18.31 -9.77 -18.23
CA GLY A 470 19.48 -9.56 -17.37
C GLY A 470 19.27 -8.52 -16.29
N PRO A 471 20.34 -8.12 -15.58
CA PRO A 471 20.28 -7.05 -14.59
C PRO A 471 19.78 -5.74 -15.21
N LEU A 472 18.90 -5.01 -14.49
CA LEU A 472 18.41 -3.70 -14.92
C LEU A 472 19.54 -2.68 -15.08
N GLU A 473 20.61 -2.82 -14.32
CA GLU A 473 21.82 -1.97 -14.43
C GLU A 473 22.53 -2.03 -15.80
N HIS A 474 22.16 -2.98 -16.66
CA HIS A 474 22.70 -3.07 -18.02
C HIS A 474 21.88 -2.28 -19.05
N ARG A 475 20.76 -1.66 -18.65
CA ARG A 475 19.99 -0.75 -19.50
C ARG A 475 20.67 0.61 -19.53
N ASP A 476 20.71 1.22 -20.71
CA ASP A 476 21.31 2.55 -20.92
C ASP A 476 20.49 3.67 -20.24
N ASP A 477 19.20 3.40 -19.90
CA ASP A 477 18.28 4.32 -19.24
C ASP A 477 18.16 4.11 -17.70
N VAL A 478 19.09 3.34 -17.12
CA VAL A 478 19.21 3.15 -15.67
C VAL A 478 20.59 3.60 -15.21
N LEU A 479 20.65 4.74 -14.54
CA LEU A 479 21.88 5.24 -13.92
C LEU A 479 22.08 4.57 -12.55
N VAL A 480 23.27 4.04 -12.31
CA VAL A 480 23.60 3.31 -11.10
C VAL A 480 24.72 3.99 -10.33
N PHE A 481 24.43 4.29 -9.05
CA PHE A 481 25.41 4.82 -8.10
C PHE A 481 25.51 3.87 -6.91
N ARG A 482 26.74 3.45 -6.56
CA ARG A 482 26.96 2.47 -5.49
C ARG A 482 28.14 2.80 -4.59
N THR A 483 28.02 2.48 -3.30
CA THR A 483 29.16 2.59 -2.38
C THR A 483 30.24 1.58 -2.73
N PRO A 484 31.49 1.76 -2.30
CA PRO A 484 32.40 0.63 -2.10
C PRO A 484 31.74 -0.44 -1.20
N PRO A 485 32.23 -1.70 -1.19
CA PRO A 485 31.79 -2.63 -0.16
C PRO A 485 31.92 -2.00 1.23
N LEU A 486 30.86 -2.10 2.03
CA LEU A 486 30.85 -1.52 3.37
C LEU A 486 31.87 -2.23 4.27
N ASP A 487 32.67 -1.46 4.97
CA ASP A 487 33.63 -2.00 5.95
C ASP A 487 32.91 -2.51 7.22
N GLU A 488 31.81 -1.84 7.61
CA GLU A 488 30.98 -2.17 8.77
C GLU A 488 29.51 -2.17 8.37
N PRO A 489 28.63 -2.88 9.11
CA PRO A 489 27.21 -2.85 8.84
C PRO A 489 26.62 -1.44 8.98
N VAL A 490 25.65 -1.13 8.15
CA VAL A 490 24.86 0.13 8.22
C VAL A 490 23.40 -0.21 8.46
N GLU A 491 22.86 0.19 9.60
CA GLU A 491 21.44 0.03 9.92
C GLU A 491 20.68 1.29 9.55
N ILE A 492 19.60 1.14 8.80
CA ILE A 492 18.65 2.22 8.49
C ILE A 492 17.29 1.89 9.06
N VAL A 493 16.63 2.89 9.68
CA VAL A 493 15.27 2.75 10.24
C VAL A 493 14.51 4.07 10.08
N GLY A 494 13.56 4.11 9.16
CA GLY A 494 12.75 5.33 8.99
C GLY A 494 12.57 5.77 7.54
N PRO A 495 12.15 7.03 7.35
CA PRO A 495 11.89 7.63 6.05
C PRO A 495 13.18 7.92 5.28
N ILE A 496 13.17 7.59 3.99
CA ILE A 496 14.26 7.81 3.04
C ILE A 496 13.94 9.08 2.24
N ARG A 497 14.97 9.89 1.92
CA ARG A 497 14.81 11.06 1.06
C ARG A 497 15.79 11.00 -0.10
N VAL A 498 15.30 11.33 -1.29
CA VAL A 498 16.12 11.44 -2.50
C VAL A 498 15.91 12.82 -3.12
N ARG A 499 17.00 13.44 -3.57
CA ARG A 499 16.96 14.68 -4.32
C ARG A 499 17.79 14.50 -5.58
N ILE A 500 17.11 14.52 -6.72
CA ILE A 500 17.73 14.43 -8.03
C ILE A 500 17.77 15.82 -8.63
N HIS A 501 18.95 16.31 -9.00
CA HIS A 501 19.07 17.50 -9.83
C HIS A 501 19.15 17.05 -11.28
N ALA A 502 18.16 17.45 -12.07
CA ALA A 502 18.09 17.00 -13.47
C ALA A 502 17.48 18.06 -14.38
N GLU A 503 17.80 17.92 -15.66
CA GLU A 503 17.18 18.63 -16.78
C GLU A 503 16.65 17.62 -17.82
N THR A 504 15.74 18.08 -18.66
CA THR A 504 15.20 17.31 -19.78
C THR A 504 15.05 18.20 -21.00
N ASP A 505 15.05 17.62 -22.20
CA ASP A 505 14.72 18.34 -23.44
C ASP A 505 13.21 18.36 -23.72
N ALA A 506 12.40 17.76 -22.84
CA ALA A 506 10.93 17.72 -22.91
C ALA A 506 10.30 18.76 -21.98
N SER A 507 9.00 19.04 -22.15
CA SER A 507 8.23 19.90 -21.23
C SER A 507 7.74 19.16 -19.99
N ASP A 508 7.76 17.84 -20.00
CA ASP A 508 7.42 16.94 -18.88
C ASP A 508 8.12 15.61 -19.07
N THR A 509 8.47 14.95 -17.98
CA THR A 509 9.06 13.61 -17.91
C THR A 509 8.88 13.06 -16.49
N ASP A 510 9.35 11.86 -16.22
CA ASP A 510 9.39 11.32 -14.86
C ASP A 510 10.84 10.99 -14.46
N PHE A 511 11.10 11.02 -13.14
CA PHE A 511 12.32 10.48 -12.54
C PHE A 511 11.96 9.49 -11.46
N THR A 512 12.69 8.36 -11.39
CA THR A 512 12.55 7.33 -10.38
C THR A 512 13.81 7.23 -9.55
N ALA A 513 13.65 6.76 -8.30
CA ALA A 513 14.76 6.41 -7.44
C ALA A 513 14.46 5.07 -6.77
N LYS A 514 15.42 4.13 -6.78
CA LYS A 514 15.36 2.85 -6.07
C LYS A 514 16.54 2.73 -5.14
N LEU A 515 16.26 2.41 -3.86
CA LEU A 515 17.27 1.98 -2.90
C LEU A 515 17.43 0.47 -2.98
N ILE A 516 18.64 0.01 -3.22
CA ILE A 516 18.99 -1.38 -3.44
C ILE A 516 20.10 -1.79 -2.46
N GLU A 517 19.95 -2.95 -1.85
CA GLU A 517 21.04 -3.64 -1.18
C GLU A 517 21.69 -4.62 -2.16
N GLU A 518 22.98 -4.41 -2.44
CA GLU A 518 23.74 -5.27 -3.34
C GLU A 518 24.54 -6.29 -2.55
N TYR A 519 24.12 -7.55 -2.64
CA TYR A 519 24.80 -8.70 -2.06
C TYR A 519 25.97 -9.13 -2.95
N PRO A 520 27.14 -9.44 -2.38
CA PRO A 520 28.26 -9.95 -3.15
C PRO A 520 27.96 -11.35 -3.70
N PRO A 521 28.67 -11.79 -4.76
CA PRO A 521 28.58 -13.17 -5.25
C PRO A 521 28.83 -14.20 -4.16
N SER A 522 28.00 -15.24 -4.10
CA SER A 522 28.07 -16.33 -3.13
C SER A 522 27.81 -17.68 -3.81
N GLU A 523 27.98 -18.80 -3.08
CA GLU A 523 27.65 -20.13 -3.59
C GLU A 523 26.17 -20.23 -4.00
N GLY A 524 25.26 -19.65 -3.21
CA GLY A 524 23.82 -19.65 -3.47
C GLY A 524 23.41 -18.71 -4.60
N PHE A 525 24.15 -17.61 -4.78
CA PHE A 525 23.90 -16.56 -5.75
C PHE A 525 25.20 -16.16 -6.46
N PRO A 526 25.66 -16.94 -7.46
CA PRO A 526 26.97 -16.74 -8.09
C PRO A 526 27.18 -15.40 -8.77
N ASN A 527 26.08 -14.71 -9.12
CA ASN A 527 26.11 -13.38 -9.74
C ASN A 527 25.82 -12.25 -8.73
N GLY A 528 25.79 -12.56 -7.42
CA GLY A 528 25.26 -11.64 -6.42
C GLY A 528 23.74 -11.58 -6.45
N PHE A 529 23.17 -10.62 -5.69
CA PHE A 529 21.73 -10.36 -5.64
C PHE A 529 21.53 -8.87 -5.38
N ALA A 530 20.80 -8.19 -6.27
CA ALA A 530 20.49 -6.77 -6.14
C ALA A 530 19.07 -6.61 -5.60
N LEU A 531 18.94 -6.51 -4.27
CA LEU A 531 17.66 -6.47 -3.57
C LEU A 531 17.06 -5.07 -3.58
N ASN A 532 15.87 -4.89 -4.16
CA ASN A 532 15.11 -3.66 -3.99
C ASN A 532 14.53 -3.57 -2.56
N LEU A 533 14.83 -2.50 -1.86
CA LEU A 533 14.29 -2.21 -0.52
C LEU A 533 13.13 -1.22 -0.57
N ALA A 534 13.28 -0.17 -1.35
CA ALA A 534 12.28 0.88 -1.49
C ALA A 534 12.46 1.62 -2.81
N ASP A 535 11.40 2.19 -3.34
CA ASP A 535 11.43 3.04 -4.52
C ASP A 535 10.43 4.19 -4.44
N SER A 536 10.59 5.17 -5.33
CA SER A 536 9.67 6.27 -5.55
C SER A 536 9.80 6.81 -6.96
N ILE A 537 8.85 7.66 -7.34
CA ILE A 537 8.79 8.34 -8.64
C ILE A 537 8.33 9.78 -8.46
N CYS A 538 8.74 10.66 -9.36
CA CYS A 538 8.29 12.05 -9.41
C CYS A 538 8.01 12.46 -10.86
N ARG A 539 6.80 12.92 -11.13
CA ARG A 539 6.43 13.54 -12.40
C ARG A 539 6.85 14.99 -12.42
N ALA A 540 7.60 15.41 -13.45
CA ALA A 540 8.26 16.70 -13.49
C ALA A 540 7.31 17.89 -13.27
N ARG A 541 6.10 17.85 -13.84
CA ARG A 541 5.09 18.90 -13.64
C ARG A 541 4.57 19.04 -12.20
N TYR A 542 4.78 18.01 -11.33
CA TYR A 542 4.40 18.01 -9.91
C TYR A 542 5.60 17.94 -8.96
N ARG A 543 6.83 18.20 -9.47
CA ARG A 543 8.06 18.22 -8.67
C ARG A 543 7.93 19.10 -7.41
N GLY A 544 8.57 18.67 -6.33
CA GLY A 544 8.50 19.39 -5.04
C GLY A 544 7.11 19.39 -4.42
N TYR A 545 6.31 18.34 -4.67
CA TYR A 545 4.95 18.16 -4.12
C TYR A 545 3.99 19.30 -4.47
N ARG A 546 4.10 19.82 -5.70
CA ARG A 546 3.26 20.93 -6.16
C ARG A 546 1.80 20.54 -6.22
N ASP A 547 0.95 21.45 -5.78
CA ASP A 547 -0.49 21.29 -5.83
C ASP A 547 -1.06 21.36 -7.25
N GLU A 548 -0.48 22.21 -8.08
CA GLU A 548 -0.88 22.44 -9.47
C GLU A 548 0.26 22.06 -10.44
N PRO A 549 -0.07 21.63 -11.67
CA PRO A 549 0.94 21.30 -12.64
C PRO A 549 1.78 22.53 -13.04
N ASP A 550 3.09 22.39 -12.98
CA ASP A 550 4.06 23.40 -13.41
C ASP A 550 5.12 22.74 -14.30
N PHE A 551 4.96 22.90 -15.61
CA PHE A 551 5.83 22.29 -16.61
C PHE A 551 7.26 22.78 -16.51
N VAL A 552 8.20 21.93 -16.86
CA VAL A 552 9.62 22.29 -16.90
C VAL A 552 9.96 23.00 -18.20
N GLU A 553 10.91 23.93 -18.13
CA GLU A 553 11.50 24.53 -19.32
C GLU A 553 12.64 23.61 -19.81
N PRO A 554 12.61 23.18 -21.08
CA PRO A 554 13.66 22.31 -21.63
C PRO A 554 15.08 22.87 -21.46
N GLY A 555 15.97 22.05 -20.88
CA GLY A 555 17.37 22.42 -20.64
C GLY A 555 17.62 23.23 -19.36
N GLU A 556 16.60 23.50 -18.55
CA GLU A 556 16.76 24.09 -17.22
C GLU A 556 16.88 22.99 -16.15
N VAL A 557 17.78 23.19 -15.20
CA VAL A 557 18.01 22.23 -14.10
C VAL A 557 17.03 22.47 -12.97
N TYR A 558 16.33 21.41 -12.56
CA TYR A 558 15.40 21.41 -11.44
C TYR A 558 15.78 20.37 -10.39
N GLU A 559 15.37 20.59 -9.13
CA GLU A 559 15.42 19.59 -8.08
C GLU A 559 14.12 18.78 -8.08
N PHE A 560 14.27 17.45 -8.13
CA PHE A 560 13.19 16.48 -7.98
C PHE A 560 13.34 15.81 -6.61
N ALA A 561 12.50 16.24 -5.65
CA ALA A 561 12.46 15.66 -4.33
C ALA A 561 11.46 14.50 -4.30
N MET A 562 11.86 13.38 -3.73
CA MET A 562 11.00 12.22 -3.51
C MET A 562 11.36 11.50 -2.21
N GLU A 563 10.36 10.84 -1.66
CA GLU A 563 10.47 10.03 -0.46
C GLU A 563 10.13 8.59 -0.83
N PRO A 564 11.14 7.74 -1.11
CA PRO A 564 10.96 6.30 -1.15
C PRO A 564 10.30 5.80 0.13
N TYR A 565 9.63 4.65 0.04
CA TYR A 565 8.95 4.11 1.21
C TYR A 565 9.91 3.89 2.38
N PRO A 566 9.46 4.16 3.63
CA PRO A 566 10.26 3.89 4.81
C PRO A 566 10.55 2.39 4.94
N THR A 567 11.66 2.05 5.57
CA THR A 567 12.06 0.67 5.82
C THR A 567 12.89 0.55 7.10
N ALA A 568 13.14 -0.68 7.54
CA ALA A 568 14.09 -1.00 8.58
C ALA A 568 14.97 -2.15 8.09
N ASN A 569 16.25 -1.85 7.78
CA ASN A 569 17.18 -2.80 7.17
C ASN A 569 18.61 -2.62 7.65
N ILE A 570 19.35 -3.71 7.73
CA ILE A 570 20.80 -3.72 7.97
C ILE A 570 21.50 -4.10 6.67
N PHE A 571 22.29 -3.19 6.12
CA PHE A 571 23.26 -3.51 5.09
C PHE A 571 24.47 -4.15 5.77
N ALA A 572 24.76 -5.41 5.48
CA ALA A 572 25.87 -6.11 6.10
C ALA A 572 27.24 -5.61 5.60
N ALA A 573 28.29 -5.84 6.39
CA ALA A 573 29.66 -5.61 5.92
C ALA A 573 29.94 -6.44 4.66
N GLY A 574 30.61 -5.83 3.68
CA GLY A 574 30.85 -6.41 2.36
C GLY A 574 29.73 -6.20 1.34
N HIS A 575 28.54 -5.82 1.76
CA HIS A 575 27.44 -5.41 0.87
C HIS A 575 27.66 -3.97 0.40
N ARG A 576 26.79 -3.49 -0.52
CA ARG A 576 26.83 -2.11 -0.99
C ARG A 576 25.44 -1.49 -0.88
N ILE A 577 25.40 -0.20 -0.57
CA ILE A 577 24.24 0.65 -0.76
C ILE A 577 24.27 1.11 -2.22
N ARG A 578 23.16 0.93 -2.94
CA ARG A 578 23.04 1.30 -4.35
C ARG A 578 21.79 2.15 -4.55
N LEU A 579 21.95 3.21 -5.33
CA LEU A 579 20.86 4.08 -5.82
C LEU A 579 20.75 3.92 -7.33
N ASP A 580 19.59 3.45 -7.82
CA ASP A 580 19.29 3.46 -9.24
C ASP A 580 18.35 4.63 -9.55
N ILE A 581 18.64 5.36 -10.65
CA ILE A 581 17.83 6.46 -11.16
C ILE A 581 17.44 6.13 -12.60
N SER A 582 16.15 6.28 -12.92
CA SER A 582 15.62 6.15 -14.28
C SER A 582 14.40 7.05 -14.48
N SER A 583 13.62 6.83 -15.55
CA SER A 583 12.44 7.64 -15.87
C SER A 583 11.13 6.86 -15.93
N SER A 584 11.15 5.60 -15.50
CA SER A 584 9.95 4.75 -15.46
C SER A 584 10.11 3.59 -14.50
N ASN A 585 8.98 3.02 -14.08
CA ASN A 585 8.89 1.82 -13.24
C ASN A 585 7.54 1.16 -13.55
N PHE A 586 7.45 0.49 -14.70
CA PHE A 586 6.22 -0.03 -15.29
C PHE A 586 6.09 -1.54 -15.07
N PRO A 587 4.92 -2.06 -14.69
CA PRO A 587 3.60 -1.42 -14.62
C PRO A 587 3.22 -0.88 -13.23
N ARG A 588 4.15 -0.63 -12.32
CA ARG A 588 3.77 -0.03 -11.04
C ARG A 588 3.15 1.35 -11.26
N PHE A 589 3.79 2.17 -12.06
CA PHE A 589 3.33 3.51 -12.39
C PHE A 589 3.01 3.67 -13.87
N ASP A 590 2.10 4.61 -14.18
CA ASP A 590 1.83 5.01 -15.55
C ASP A 590 3.07 5.64 -16.19
N VAL A 591 3.24 5.41 -17.48
CA VAL A 591 4.39 5.91 -18.22
C VAL A 591 4.14 7.34 -18.69
N ASN A 592 5.06 8.26 -18.40
CA ASN A 592 5.01 9.61 -18.96
C ASN A 592 5.37 9.58 -20.45
N HIS A 593 4.53 10.16 -21.29
CA HIS A 593 4.77 10.21 -22.74
C HIS A 593 5.74 11.33 -23.16
N ASN A 594 6.27 12.13 -22.23
CA ASN A 594 7.20 13.25 -22.42
C ASN A 594 6.65 14.41 -23.27
N THR A 595 5.35 14.46 -23.53
CA THR A 595 4.73 15.45 -24.43
C THR A 595 4.20 16.67 -23.69
N GLY A 596 4.02 16.56 -22.35
CA GLY A 596 3.30 17.57 -21.58
C GLY A 596 1.78 17.54 -21.79
N GLY A 597 1.25 16.52 -22.43
CA GLY A 597 -0.17 16.30 -22.66
C GLY A 597 -0.97 16.02 -21.39
N PRO A 598 -2.29 15.75 -21.54
CA PRO A 598 -3.17 15.41 -20.40
C PRO A 598 -2.70 14.11 -19.73
N LEU A 599 -2.89 14.05 -18.40
CA LEU A 599 -2.61 12.85 -17.62
C LEU A 599 -3.44 11.68 -18.17
N TYR A 600 -2.76 10.56 -18.41
CA TYR A 600 -3.34 9.29 -18.88
C TYR A 600 -4.25 9.43 -20.13
N GLY A 601 -4.09 10.47 -20.90
CA GLY A 601 -4.94 10.77 -22.06
C GLY A 601 -4.19 11.04 -23.36
N ASP A 602 -2.87 11.12 -23.32
CA ASP A 602 -2.05 11.41 -24.48
C ASP A 602 -1.84 10.16 -25.34
N ARG A 603 -1.87 10.32 -26.65
CA ARG A 603 -1.61 9.27 -27.65
C ARG A 603 -0.29 9.44 -28.38
N GLU A 604 0.33 10.60 -28.20
CA GLU A 604 1.63 10.89 -28.78
C GLU A 604 2.73 10.50 -27.79
N TYR A 605 3.86 10.08 -28.32
CA TYR A 605 5.03 9.68 -27.56
C TYR A 605 6.23 10.47 -28.06
N ARG A 606 7.08 10.87 -27.14
CA ARG A 606 8.33 11.51 -27.45
C ARG A 606 9.45 10.83 -26.67
N VAL A 607 10.54 10.44 -27.32
CA VAL A 607 11.79 10.09 -26.63
C VAL A 607 12.35 11.37 -26.03
N ALA A 608 12.66 11.38 -24.74
CA ALA A 608 13.26 12.50 -24.02
C ALA A 608 14.71 12.20 -23.68
N THR A 609 15.57 13.21 -23.83
CA THR A 609 16.94 13.18 -23.28
C THR A 609 16.89 13.76 -21.88
N ASN A 610 17.08 12.91 -20.88
CA ASN A 610 17.13 13.28 -19.46
C ASN A 610 18.58 13.31 -18.99
N THR A 611 18.96 14.34 -18.25
CA THR A 611 20.33 14.53 -17.76
C THR A 611 20.32 14.71 -16.25
N VAL A 612 20.99 13.82 -15.52
CA VAL A 612 21.13 13.86 -14.07
C VAL A 612 22.47 14.49 -13.71
N HIS A 613 22.43 15.53 -12.88
CA HIS A 613 23.60 16.26 -12.42
C HIS A 613 24.15 15.67 -11.11
N HIS A 614 25.47 15.58 -11.03
CA HIS A 614 26.21 15.12 -9.85
C HIS A 614 27.43 16.02 -9.58
N SER A 615 27.21 17.32 -9.66
CA SER A 615 28.22 18.36 -9.45
C SER A 615 28.09 19.02 -8.08
N ALA A 616 29.09 19.80 -7.68
CA ALA A 616 29.04 20.58 -6.44
C ALA A 616 27.88 21.57 -6.39
N THR A 617 27.47 22.11 -7.56
CA THR A 617 26.36 23.08 -7.65
C THR A 617 24.99 22.42 -7.73
N HIS A 618 24.91 21.19 -8.26
CA HIS A 618 23.67 20.42 -8.41
C HIS A 618 23.91 18.96 -7.97
N PRO A 619 24.06 18.74 -6.65
CA PRO A 619 24.41 17.41 -6.12
C PRO A 619 23.17 16.51 -6.01
N THR A 620 23.08 15.51 -6.84
CA THR A 620 22.12 14.41 -6.66
C THR A 620 22.52 13.56 -5.46
N ARG A 621 21.56 13.25 -4.57
CA ARG A 621 21.86 12.57 -3.29
C ARG A 621 20.69 11.75 -2.77
N ILE A 622 21.02 10.80 -1.90
CA ILE A 622 20.08 10.08 -1.05
C ILE A 622 20.45 10.33 0.42
N GLU A 623 19.44 10.59 1.24
CA GLU A 623 19.56 10.78 2.68
C GLU A 623 18.93 9.56 3.36
N LEU A 624 19.75 8.74 4.02
CA LEU A 624 19.33 7.52 4.69
C LEU A 624 19.21 7.73 6.20
N PRO A 625 18.13 7.22 6.83
CA PRO A 625 17.90 7.31 8.27
C PRO A 625 18.77 6.29 9.01
N VAL A 626 20.03 6.61 9.24
CA VAL A 626 21.01 5.70 9.85
C VAL A 626 20.82 5.69 11.37
N ARG A 627 20.66 4.50 11.93
CA ARG A 627 20.59 4.31 13.38
C ARG A 627 21.99 4.33 13.98
N ARG A 628 22.17 5.11 15.04
CA ARG A 628 23.44 5.13 15.80
C ARG A 628 23.57 3.85 16.62
N ALA A 629 24.78 3.26 16.62
CA ALA A 629 25.12 2.09 17.41
C ALA A 629 25.18 2.39 18.92
#